data_501e4d42c862ed2830ab0c5b561aca8c
#
_entry.id   501e4d42c862ed2830ab0c5b561aca8c
#
_cell.length_a   1.000
_cell.length_b   1.000
_cell.length_c   1.000
_cell.angle_alpha   90.00
_cell.angle_beta   90.00
_cell.angle_gamma   90.00
#
_symmetry.space_group_name_H-M   'P 1'
#
loop_
_entity.id
_entity.type
_entity.pdbx_description
1 polymer ?
#
loop_
_entity_poly.entity_id
_entity_poly.type
_entity_poly.pdbx_seq_one_letter_code
_entity_poly.pdbx_strand_id
1 'polypeptide(L)'
;MKKIKVILIIVILILLTGCSDYRELSDMAIASSIGIDIKDGMYEITTQVLNTSMKSGENTNSSSPGIIVYHSNGKTIHEALRNLVLESPKKLYAGHLETVVVSNKIAKEDISEIFDLFLRDTEVSKDFKILVSKDAKVSDIMSLITPYETIPAENISSSIEYSSKEQGHISDITFDKFVSNVLQTGVDAVIPAITIKEKSTINEEINPEIRLVIVNKLGIFKNTKFLTYLTESASLGYNLIYGDIVSNVISFKCDKNTYSSVELLKNSSKLTYDINTNTVNIDVFIKSAISELNCNIDIKKESEIKKLEQKLTDSIKSIMNDLIDEAKEYNESDFLGIGKYIYQNNY
;
A
#
# COMPACT_ATOMS: atom_id res chain seq x y z
N MET A 1 -26.88 58.55 18.09
CA MET A 1 -25.85 58.16 17.11
C MET A 1 -24.52 57.70 17.72
N LYS A 2 -23.91 58.41 18.70
CA LYS A 2 -22.64 57.96 19.33
C LYS A 2 -22.74 56.58 20.02
N LYS A 3 -23.80 56.32 20.79
CA LYS A 3 -24.03 55.02 21.48
C LYS A 3 -24.15 53.84 20.51
N ILE A 4 -24.83 54.03 19.35
CA ILE A 4 -24.99 52.98 18.33
C ILE A 4 -23.62 52.66 17.67
N LYS A 5 -22.78 53.67 17.42
CA LYS A 5 -21.45 53.47 16.89
C LYS A 5 -20.55 52.66 17.86
N VAL A 6 -20.65 52.93 19.17
CA VAL A 6 -19.90 52.19 20.19
C VAL A 6 -20.37 50.75 20.28
N ILE A 7 -21.66 50.50 20.25
CA ILE A 7 -22.21 49.12 20.23
C ILE A 7 -21.77 48.38 18.98
N LEU A 8 -21.78 49.01 17.81
CA LEU A 8 -21.31 48.42 16.56
C LEU A 8 -19.82 48.03 16.60
N ILE A 9 -18.99 48.90 17.20
CA ILE A 9 -17.55 48.62 17.37
C ILE A 9 -17.33 47.42 18.32
N ILE A 10 -18.11 47.35 19.43
CA ILE A 10 -18.00 46.22 20.37
C ILE A 10 -18.43 44.91 19.69
N VAL A 11 -19.50 44.93 18.90
CA VAL A 11 -19.93 43.75 18.13
C VAL A 11 -18.87 43.33 17.10
N ILE A 12 -18.24 44.27 16.41
CA ILE A 12 -17.14 43.96 15.46
C ILE A 12 -15.93 43.39 16.21
N LEU A 13 -15.57 43.91 17.37
CA LEU A 13 -14.47 43.38 18.20
C LEU A 13 -14.76 41.96 18.70
N ILE A 14 -15.98 41.61 19.03
CA ILE A 14 -16.41 40.26 19.42
C ILE A 14 -16.34 39.30 18.21
N LEU A 15 -16.67 39.77 16.99
CA LEU A 15 -16.60 39.00 15.77
C LEU A 15 -15.16 38.77 15.27
N LEU A 16 -14.18 39.54 15.76
CA LEU A 16 -12.77 39.43 15.45
C LEU A 16 -12.03 38.42 16.36
N THR A 17 -12.69 37.80 17.36
CA THR A 17 -12.10 36.69 18.12
C THR A 17 -12.15 35.40 17.28
N GLY A 18 -11.37 35.37 16.20
CA GLY A 18 -11.26 34.23 15.33
C GLY A 18 -10.12 33.33 15.75
N CYS A 19 -10.32 32.02 15.57
CA CYS A 19 -9.31 30.94 15.56
C CYS A 19 -8.35 30.91 16.76
N SER A 20 -8.81 30.37 17.88
CA SER A 20 -7.95 30.11 19.05
C SER A 20 -7.11 28.81 18.92
N ASP A 21 -7.21 28.09 17.81
CA ASP A 21 -6.57 26.79 17.60
C ASP A 21 -5.33 26.87 16.69
N TYR A 22 -4.70 28.05 16.64
CA TYR A 22 -3.43 28.23 15.94
C TYR A 22 -2.32 27.48 16.68
N ARG A 23 -1.64 26.57 15.97
CA ARG A 23 -0.45 25.85 16.44
C ARG A 23 0.70 26.11 15.49
N GLU A 24 1.85 26.43 16.03
CA GLU A 24 3.05 26.58 15.23
C GLU A 24 3.55 25.20 14.77
N LEU A 25 3.98 25.10 13.52
CA LEU A 25 4.57 23.87 12.98
C LEU A 25 5.83 23.44 13.76
N SER A 26 6.52 24.40 14.33
CA SER A 26 7.69 24.21 15.23
C SER A 26 7.37 23.41 16.50
N ASP A 27 6.11 23.44 16.95
CA ASP A 27 5.64 22.76 18.17
C ASP A 27 5.05 21.38 17.90
N MET A 28 5.08 20.94 16.63
CA MET A 28 4.54 19.66 16.22
C MET A 28 5.64 18.67 15.84
N ALA A 29 5.44 17.40 16.21
CA ALA A 29 6.20 16.26 15.76
C ALA A 29 5.48 15.65 14.55
N ILE A 30 5.96 15.95 13.34
CA ILE A 30 5.32 15.53 12.11
C ILE A 30 5.60 14.04 11.89
N ALA A 31 4.56 13.20 12.00
CA ALA A 31 4.66 11.79 11.71
C ALA A 31 4.65 11.54 10.20
N SER A 32 5.64 10.81 9.70
CA SER A 32 5.69 10.31 8.34
C SER A 32 5.20 8.86 8.22
N SER A 33 5.37 8.07 9.29
CA SER A 33 4.88 6.69 9.34
C SER A 33 4.49 6.28 10.77
N ILE A 34 3.49 5.39 10.87
CA ILE A 34 3.06 4.79 12.14
C ILE A 34 3.04 3.27 11.98
N GLY A 35 3.75 2.58 12.86
CA GLY A 35 3.72 1.14 13.02
C GLY A 35 2.85 0.75 14.20
N ILE A 36 1.98 -0.23 14.03
CA ILE A 36 1.02 -0.69 15.04
C ILE A 36 1.19 -2.19 15.26
N ASP A 37 1.58 -2.56 16.47
CA ASP A 37 1.70 -3.94 16.91
C ASP A 37 0.98 -4.16 18.25
N ILE A 38 0.87 -5.41 18.67
CA ILE A 38 0.32 -5.79 19.97
C ILE A 38 1.26 -6.75 20.69
N LYS A 39 1.64 -6.40 21.92
CA LYS A 39 2.52 -7.18 22.77
C LYS A 39 1.99 -7.21 24.20
N ASP A 40 1.88 -8.41 24.75
CA ASP A 40 1.41 -8.64 26.12
C ASP A 40 0.03 -8.01 26.42
N GLY A 41 -0.86 -7.96 25.40
CA GLY A 41 -2.19 -7.38 25.51
C GLY A 41 -2.24 -5.84 25.47
N MET A 42 -1.12 -5.18 25.15
CA MET A 42 -1.06 -3.73 24.94
C MET A 42 -0.66 -3.42 23.48
N TYR A 43 -1.21 -2.36 22.93
CA TYR A 43 -0.76 -1.80 21.66
C TYR A 43 0.63 -1.20 21.81
N GLU A 44 1.52 -1.58 20.91
CA GLU A 44 2.86 -1.04 20.76
C GLU A 44 2.90 -0.18 19.49
N ILE A 45 3.16 1.11 19.68
CA ILE A 45 3.23 2.07 18.57
C ILE A 45 4.69 2.44 18.35
N THR A 46 5.11 2.38 17.09
CA THR A 46 6.42 2.90 16.65
C THR A 46 6.18 3.96 15.58
N THR A 47 6.64 5.18 15.82
CA THR A 47 6.37 6.30 14.91
C THR A 47 7.66 6.87 14.36
N GLN A 48 7.73 7.07 13.05
CA GLN A 48 8.77 7.87 12.39
C GLN A 48 8.32 9.33 12.35
N VAL A 49 9.11 10.20 12.95
CA VAL A 49 8.87 11.65 13.00
C VAL A 49 9.96 12.36 12.22
N LEU A 50 9.60 13.36 11.44
CA LEU A 50 10.56 14.17 10.67
C LEU A 50 11.53 14.90 11.59
N ASN A 51 12.82 14.80 11.30
CA ASN A 51 13.85 15.52 12.01
C ASN A 51 13.95 16.97 11.50
N THR A 52 13.15 17.86 12.07
CA THR A 52 13.11 19.27 11.69
C THR A 52 14.36 20.07 12.11
N SER A 53 15.31 19.44 12.82
CA SER A 53 16.58 20.08 13.21
C SER A 53 17.60 20.12 12.06
N MET A 54 17.35 19.44 10.96
CA MET A 54 18.20 19.51 9.76
C MET A 54 18.02 20.87 9.09
N LYS A 55 18.97 21.76 9.28
CA LYS A 55 18.97 23.07 8.60
C LYS A 55 19.26 22.85 7.11
N SER A 56 18.34 23.31 6.28
CA SER A 56 18.57 23.43 4.82
C SER A 56 19.75 24.35 4.58
N GLY A 57 20.92 23.82 4.18
CA GLY A 57 22.03 24.63 3.70
C GLY A 57 23.37 24.55 4.44
N GLU A 58 23.50 23.81 5.53
CA GLU A 58 24.82 23.50 6.10
C GLU A 58 25.39 22.22 5.48
N ASN A 59 26.65 22.28 5.05
CA ASN A 59 27.44 21.27 4.37
C ASN A 59 27.04 19.83 4.72
N THR A 60 26.74 19.06 3.70
CA THR A 60 26.26 17.67 3.68
C THR A 60 27.17 16.60 4.31
N ASN A 61 27.96 16.94 5.31
CA ASN A 61 28.80 16.02 6.07
C ASN A 61 28.18 15.56 7.40
N SER A 62 26.95 16.00 7.73
CA SER A 62 26.24 15.47 8.89
C SER A 62 25.38 14.27 8.46
N SER A 63 25.83 13.08 8.80
CA SER A 63 25.15 11.80 8.66
C SER A 63 23.93 11.64 9.59
N SER A 64 23.22 12.72 9.90
CA SER A 64 22.03 12.65 10.74
C SER A 64 20.84 12.11 9.93
N PRO A 65 20.12 11.09 10.42
CA PRO A 65 18.96 10.56 9.73
C PRO A 65 17.84 11.62 9.63
N GLY A 66 17.09 11.59 8.53
CA GLY A 66 15.96 12.50 8.29
C GLY A 66 14.76 12.28 9.19
N ILE A 67 14.80 11.23 10.02
CA ILE A 67 13.74 10.84 10.95
C ILE A 67 14.29 10.58 12.35
N ILE A 68 13.39 10.68 13.33
CA ILE A 68 13.56 10.20 14.70
C ILE A 68 12.47 9.14 14.91
N VAL A 69 12.84 8.01 15.51
CA VAL A 69 11.90 6.93 15.82
C VAL A 69 11.53 6.99 17.29
N TYR A 70 10.23 7.04 17.58
CA TYR A 70 9.69 7.00 18.94
C TYR A 70 8.86 5.75 19.15
N HIS A 71 8.84 5.26 20.38
CA HIS A 71 8.06 4.09 20.79
C HIS A 71 7.12 4.44 21.93
N SER A 72 5.96 3.80 21.98
CA SER A 72 5.05 3.95 23.11
C SER A 72 4.10 2.77 23.19
N ASN A 73 3.51 2.58 24.36
CA ASN A 73 2.56 1.51 24.62
C ASN A 73 1.28 2.08 25.24
N GLY A 74 0.17 1.42 25.01
CA GLY A 74 -1.12 1.76 25.61
C GLY A 74 -2.13 0.63 25.52
N LYS A 75 -3.18 0.71 26.34
CA LYS A 75 -4.29 -0.25 26.27
C LYS A 75 -5.16 -0.06 25.01
N THR A 76 -5.10 1.13 24.43
CA THR A 76 -5.72 1.47 23.16
C THR A 76 -4.69 2.14 22.26
N ILE A 77 -4.91 2.13 20.96
CA ILE A 77 -4.03 2.79 19.98
C ILE A 77 -3.95 4.29 20.28
N HIS A 78 -5.08 4.92 20.63
CA HIS A 78 -5.12 6.35 20.96
C HIS A 78 -4.32 6.68 22.23
N GLU A 79 -4.42 5.85 23.28
CA GLU A 79 -3.62 5.99 24.50
C GLU A 79 -2.11 5.88 24.18
N ALA A 80 -1.73 4.87 23.39
CA ALA A 80 -0.36 4.68 22.97
C ALA A 80 0.17 5.90 22.18
N LEU A 81 -0.60 6.43 21.22
CA LEU A 81 -0.24 7.66 20.49
C LEU A 81 -0.12 8.88 21.42
N ARG A 82 -0.95 8.97 22.45
CA ARG A 82 -0.84 10.05 23.46
C ARG A 82 0.37 9.90 24.35
N ASN A 83 0.76 8.69 24.70
CA ASN A 83 1.93 8.39 25.51
C ASN A 83 3.25 8.73 24.80
N LEU A 84 3.26 8.90 23.48
CA LEU A 84 4.45 9.39 22.75
C LEU A 84 4.97 10.73 23.27
N VAL A 85 4.12 11.55 23.86
CA VAL A 85 4.53 12.83 24.46
C VAL A 85 5.52 12.65 25.63
N LEU A 86 5.58 11.47 26.23
CA LEU A 86 6.54 11.15 27.29
C LEU A 86 7.99 11.00 26.74
N GLU A 87 8.11 10.67 25.46
CA GLU A 87 9.40 10.56 24.76
C GLU A 87 9.68 11.76 23.85
N SER A 88 8.63 12.33 23.25
CA SER A 88 8.72 13.49 22.36
C SER A 88 8.24 14.75 23.07
N PRO A 89 9.01 15.85 23.10
CA PRO A 89 8.57 17.10 23.72
C PRO A 89 7.50 17.85 22.91
N LYS A 90 7.03 17.27 21.81
CA LYS A 90 6.09 17.89 20.88
C LYS A 90 4.85 17.01 20.68
N LYS A 91 3.71 17.65 20.37
CA LYS A 91 2.51 16.92 20.02
C LYS A 91 2.65 16.25 18.65
N LEU A 92 2.30 14.96 18.56
CA LEU A 92 2.26 14.24 17.29
C LEU A 92 1.22 14.87 16.35
N TYR A 93 1.63 15.08 15.11
CA TYR A 93 0.78 15.53 14.00
C TYR A 93 0.88 14.54 12.85
N ALA A 94 -0.23 13.92 12.48
CA ALA A 94 -0.30 12.86 11.48
C ALA A 94 -0.97 13.31 10.16
N GLY A 95 -1.03 14.64 9.91
CA GLY A 95 -1.63 15.19 8.69
C GLY A 95 -0.84 14.92 7.40
N HIS A 96 0.43 14.51 7.51
CA HIS A 96 1.32 14.15 6.40
C HIS A 96 1.81 12.70 6.51
N LEU A 97 0.91 11.83 6.98
CA LEU A 97 1.20 10.41 7.11
C LEU A 97 1.30 9.76 5.72
N GLU A 98 2.45 9.14 5.42
CA GLU A 98 2.71 8.45 4.17
C GLU A 98 2.32 6.97 4.25
N THR A 99 2.63 6.32 5.38
CA THR A 99 2.43 4.89 5.54
C THR A 99 1.96 4.52 6.94
N VAL A 100 1.13 3.48 7.01
CA VAL A 100 0.82 2.76 8.27
C VAL A 100 1.14 1.29 8.06
N VAL A 101 1.97 0.74 8.95
CA VAL A 101 2.34 -0.67 8.96
C VAL A 101 1.66 -1.36 10.14
N VAL A 102 0.81 -2.34 9.84
CA VAL A 102 0.10 -3.12 10.85
C VAL A 102 0.75 -4.49 11.01
N SER A 103 0.89 -4.98 12.24
CA SER A 103 1.41 -6.32 12.43
C SER A 103 0.45 -7.39 11.89
N ASN A 104 1.02 -8.47 11.37
CA ASN A 104 0.24 -9.63 10.93
C ASN A 104 -0.63 -10.21 12.04
N LYS A 105 -0.19 -10.06 13.30
CA LYS A 105 -0.93 -10.52 14.48
C LYS A 105 -2.25 -9.75 14.61
N ILE A 106 -2.20 -8.42 14.61
CA ILE A 106 -3.42 -7.58 14.70
C ILE A 106 -4.30 -7.83 13.47
N ALA A 107 -3.71 -7.87 12.28
CA ALA A 107 -4.47 -8.07 11.05
C ALA A 107 -5.26 -9.39 11.04
N LYS A 108 -4.72 -10.46 11.64
CA LYS A 108 -5.40 -11.75 11.80
C LYS A 108 -6.50 -11.76 12.86
N GLU A 109 -6.33 -10.97 13.92
CA GLU A 109 -7.35 -10.87 14.96
C GLU A 109 -8.51 -9.98 14.52
N ASP A 110 -8.28 -8.71 14.36
CA ASP A 110 -9.25 -7.72 13.83
C ASP A 110 -8.55 -6.36 13.64
N ILE A 111 -8.71 -5.74 12.49
CA ILE A 111 -8.12 -4.44 12.17
C ILE A 111 -9.11 -3.26 12.36
N SER A 112 -10.34 -3.54 12.82
CA SER A 112 -11.43 -2.55 12.88
C SER A 112 -11.13 -1.38 13.82
N GLU A 113 -10.41 -1.59 14.93
CA GLU A 113 -10.04 -0.53 15.86
C GLU A 113 -9.10 0.51 15.22
N ILE A 114 -8.25 0.07 14.27
CA ILE A 114 -7.39 0.95 13.49
C ILE A 114 -8.23 1.86 12.58
N PHE A 115 -9.30 1.30 11.98
CA PHE A 115 -10.21 2.08 11.15
C PHE A 115 -10.95 3.14 11.96
N ASP A 116 -11.50 2.75 13.11
CA ASP A 116 -12.25 3.66 13.96
C ASP A 116 -11.40 4.85 14.39
N LEU A 117 -10.15 4.61 14.80
CA LEU A 117 -9.22 5.66 15.17
C LEU A 117 -8.96 6.63 14.02
N PHE A 118 -8.49 6.14 12.89
CA PHE A 118 -8.11 7.01 11.78
C PHE A 118 -9.31 7.68 11.10
N LEU A 119 -10.49 7.05 11.09
CA LEU A 119 -11.70 7.67 10.56
C LEU A 119 -12.22 8.79 11.44
N ARG A 120 -12.08 8.68 12.76
CA ARG A 120 -12.52 9.74 13.71
C ARG A 120 -11.56 10.91 13.81
N ASP A 121 -10.29 10.69 13.55
CA ASP A 121 -9.29 11.75 13.62
C ASP A 121 -9.36 12.63 12.36
N THR A 122 -9.76 13.88 12.55
CA THR A 122 -9.92 14.87 11.47
C THR A 122 -8.60 15.49 11.03
N GLU A 123 -7.54 15.37 11.85
CA GLU A 123 -6.20 15.89 11.53
C GLU A 123 -5.43 14.94 10.59
N VAL A 124 -5.85 13.69 10.44
CA VAL A 124 -5.17 12.67 9.61
C VAL A 124 -5.74 12.65 8.20
N SER A 125 -4.89 12.81 7.17
CA SER A 125 -5.25 12.49 5.79
C SER A 125 -5.54 10.98 5.65
N LYS A 126 -6.40 10.57 4.73
CA LYS A 126 -6.81 9.18 4.55
C LYS A 126 -6.14 8.53 3.33
N ASP A 127 -5.22 9.24 2.68
CA ASP A 127 -4.53 8.81 1.46
C ASP A 127 -3.19 8.10 1.72
N PHE A 128 -2.81 7.91 2.99
CA PHE A 128 -1.63 7.12 3.33
C PHE A 128 -1.75 5.66 2.88
N LYS A 129 -0.62 5.03 2.58
CA LYS A 129 -0.56 3.61 2.24
C LYS A 129 -0.68 2.75 3.49
N ILE A 130 -1.53 1.73 3.43
CA ILE A 130 -1.66 0.76 4.52
C ILE A 130 -1.01 -0.57 4.11
N LEU A 131 -0.19 -1.14 5.01
CA LEU A 131 0.56 -2.36 4.78
C LEU A 131 0.44 -3.31 5.97
N VAL A 132 0.62 -4.60 5.69
CA VAL A 132 0.77 -5.60 6.75
C VAL A 132 2.23 -6.07 6.81
N SER A 133 2.78 -6.20 8.01
CA SER A 133 4.13 -6.77 8.19
C SER A 133 4.08 -8.28 7.94
N LYS A 134 5.03 -8.81 7.16
CA LYS A 134 5.18 -10.23 6.90
C LYS A 134 6.54 -10.69 7.43
N ASP A 135 6.53 -11.67 8.33
CA ASP A 135 7.71 -12.32 8.89
C ASP A 135 8.76 -11.36 9.53
N ALA A 136 8.33 -10.15 9.91
CA ALA A 136 9.16 -9.13 10.56
C ALA A 136 8.36 -8.37 11.62
N LYS A 137 9.02 -7.94 12.68
CA LYS A 137 8.39 -7.07 13.68
C LYS A 137 8.18 -5.67 13.11
N VAL A 138 7.08 -5.06 13.46
CA VAL A 138 6.77 -3.69 13.03
C VAL A 138 7.82 -2.70 13.51
N SER A 139 8.26 -2.80 14.76
CA SER A 139 9.31 -1.95 15.32
C SER A 139 10.63 -2.02 14.55
N ASP A 140 11.01 -3.23 14.08
CA ASP A 140 12.23 -3.42 13.29
C ASP A 140 12.08 -2.77 11.90
N ILE A 141 10.94 -2.95 11.23
CA ILE A 141 10.61 -2.29 9.95
C ILE A 141 10.71 -0.77 10.10
N MET A 142 10.08 -0.23 11.15
CA MET A 142 10.02 1.22 11.39
C MET A 142 11.37 1.83 11.80
N SER A 143 12.32 1.03 12.27
CA SER A 143 13.64 1.49 12.70
C SER A 143 14.69 1.48 11.60
N LEU A 144 14.38 0.92 10.42
CA LEU A 144 15.33 0.85 9.32
C LEU A 144 15.44 2.18 8.58
N ILE A 145 16.68 2.53 8.23
CA ILE A 145 17.00 3.67 7.37
C ILE A 145 17.12 3.17 5.94
N THR A 146 16.53 3.91 5.01
CA THR A 146 16.59 3.57 3.58
C THR A 146 17.74 4.32 2.90
N PRO A 147 18.42 3.67 1.91
CA PRO A 147 19.61 4.26 1.30
C PRO A 147 19.31 5.38 0.30
N TYR A 148 18.10 5.42 -0.26
CA TYR A 148 17.73 6.37 -1.33
C TYR A 148 17.07 7.63 -0.79
N GLU A 149 16.20 7.49 0.17
CA GLU A 149 15.43 8.59 0.73
C GLU A 149 15.72 8.71 2.22
N THR A 150 15.92 9.94 2.66
CA THR A 150 16.19 10.22 4.09
C THR A 150 14.99 9.95 4.99
N ILE A 151 13.79 9.84 4.38
CA ILE A 151 12.53 9.51 5.04
C ILE A 151 12.08 8.13 4.56
N PRO A 152 12.22 7.06 5.37
CA PRO A 152 11.88 5.70 4.95
C PRO A 152 10.41 5.53 4.55
N ALA A 153 9.49 6.28 5.13
CA ALA A 153 8.09 6.29 4.76
C ALA A 153 7.86 6.66 3.28
N GLU A 154 8.56 7.68 2.78
CA GLU A 154 8.51 8.09 1.37
C GLU A 154 9.08 6.99 0.46
N ASN A 155 10.18 6.34 0.89
CA ASN A 155 10.75 5.21 0.14
C ASN A 155 9.76 4.04 0.03
N ILE A 156 9.05 3.72 1.10
CA ILE A 156 8.01 2.67 1.09
C ILE A 156 6.87 3.07 0.16
N SER A 157 6.36 4.29 0.27
CA SER A 157 5.27 4.83 -0.54
C SER A 157 5.62 4.80 -2.04
N SER A 158 6.79 5.33 -2.42
CA SER A 158 7.32 5.30 -3.78
C SER A 158 7.53 3.87 -4.29
N SER A 159 8.07 2.97 -3.45
CA SER A 159 8.29 1.58 -3.83
C SER A 159 6.98 0.86 -4.15
N ILE A 160 5.90 1.13 -3.41
CA ILE A 160 4.57 0.59 -3.70
C ILE A 160 4.06 1.13 -5.03
N GLU A 161 4.14 2.44 -5.23
CA GLU A 161 3.68 3.08 -6.45
C GLU A 161 4.40 2.54 -7.70
N TYR A 162 5.73 2.51 -7.68
CA TYR A 162 6.51 1.99 -8.81
C TYR A 162 6.28 0.49 -9.02
N SER A 163 6.30 -0.32 -7.96
CA SER A 163 6.13 -1.76 -8.11
C SER A 163 4.73 -2.14 -8.59
N SER A 164 3.69 -1.39 -8.23
CA SER A 164 2.34 -1.61 -8.74
C SER A 164 2.23 -1.35 -10.24
N LYS A 165 2.93 -0.32 -10.73
CA LYS A 165 2.92 0.09 -12.14
C LYS A 165 3.87 -0.73 -13.01
N GLU A 166 5.07 -1.06 -12.49
CA GLU A 166 6.16 -1.65 -13.27
C GLU A 166 6.26 -3.17 -13.15
N GLN A 167 5.75 -3.75 -12.07
CA GLN A 167 5.78 -5.21 -11.86
C GLN A 167 4.39 -5.84 -11.80
N GLY A 168 3.39 -5.10 -11.34
CA GLY A 168 2.00 -5.55 -11.28
C GLY A 168 1.71 -6.68 -10.27
N HIS A 169 2.64 -7.04 -9.38
CA HIS A 169 2.41 -8.07 -8.34
C HIS A 169 1.81 -7.51 -7.06
N ILE A 170 1.77 -6.20 -6.91
CA ILE A 170 1.16 -5.50 -5.77
C ILE A 170 0.20 -4.43 -6.27
N SER A 171 -0.73 -4.03 -5.41
CA SER A 171 -1.65 -2.92 -5.69
C SER A 171 -1.28 -1.72 -4.83
N ASP A 172 -1.40 -0.54 -5.41
CA ASP A 172 -1.29 0.72 -4.68
C ASP A 172 -2.60 0.98 -3.93
N ILE A 173 -2.62 0.58 -2.66
CA ILE A 173 -3.80 0.65 -1.80
C ILE A 173 -3.62 1.72 -0.74
N THR A 174 -4.44 2.75 -0.80
CA THR A 174 -4.57 3.77 0.24
C THR A 174 -5.56 3.33 1.32
N PHE A 175 -5.48 3.94 2.49
CA PHE A 175 -6.34 3.60 3.61
C PHE A 175 -7.84 3.82 3.30
N ASP A 176 -8.19 4.92 2.65
CA ASP A 176 -9.57 5.20 2.24
C ASP A 176 -10.14 4.14 1.29
N LYS A 177 -9.33 3.69 0.31
CA LYS A 177 -9.70 2.61 -0.61
C LYS A 177 -9.86 1.28 0.11
N PHE A 178 -8.95 0.98 1.04
CA PHE A 178 -9.03 -0.25 1.84
C PHE A 178 -10.31 -0.27 2.68
N VAL A 179 -10.58 0.81 3.43
CA VAL A 179 -11.79 0.93 4.25
C VAL A 179 -13.06 0.90 3.40
N SER A 180 -13.05 1.58 2.25
CA SER A 180 -14.18 1.54 1.30
C SER A 180 -14.52 0.11 0.89
N ASN A 181 -13.52 -0.73 0.59
CA ASN A 181 -13.75 -2.11 0.22
C ASN A 181 -14.24 -2.96 1.42
N VAL A 182 -13.68 -2.75 2.62
CA VAL A 182 -14.13 -3.46 3.83
C VAL A 182 -15.61 -3.15 4.17
N LEU A 183 -16.02 -1.89 3.98
CA LEU A 183 -17.40 -1.45 4.31
C LEU A 183 -18.41 -1.75 3.21
N GLN A 184 -17.96 -2.05 2.01
CA GLN A 184 -18.83 -2.28 0.87
C GLN A 184 -19.28 -3.73 0.77
N THR A 185 -20.58 -3.96 0.57
CA THR A 185 -21.15 -5.30 0.37
C THR A 185 -20.67 -5.90 -0.96
N GLY A 186 -20.29 -7.18 -0.92
CA GLY A 186 -19.92 -7.95 -2.10
C GLY A 186 -18.50 -7.69 -2.62
N VAL A 187 -17.63 -7.17 -1.76
CA VAL A 187 -16.19 -7.10 -2.00
C VAL A 187 -15.44 -7.18 -0.67
N ASP A 188 -14.34 -7.89 -0.65
CA ASP A 188 -13.39 -7.89 0.46
C ASP A 188 -12.08 -7.19 0.04
N ALA A 189 -11.37 -6.64 1.01
CA ALA A 189 -10.20 -5.82 0.74
C ALA A 189 -8.95 -6.66 0.46
N VAL A 190 -8.02 -6.06 -0.28
CA VAL A 190 -6.63 -6.55 -0.44
C VAL A 190 -5.66 -5.51 0.12
N ILE A 191 -4.45 -5.95 0.50
CA ILE A 191 -3.42 -5.08 1.09
C ILE A 191 -2.04 -5.55 0.66
N PRO A 192 -1.09 -4.64 0.35
CA PRO A 192 0.29 -5.00 0.16
C PRO A 192 0.97 -5.40 1.47
N ALA A 193 2.01 -6.20 1.37
CA ALA A 193 2.82 -6.63 2.51
C ALA A 193 4.24 -6.08 2.43
N ILE A 194 4.84 -5.86 3.62
CA ILE A 194 6.22 -5.40 3.77
C ILE A 194 6.99 -6.36 4.67
N THR A 195 8.25 -6.59 4.34
CA THR A 195 9.17 -7.41 5.14
C THR A 195 10.56 -6.80 5.18
N ILE A 196 11.41 -7.38 5.98
CA ILE A 196 12.84 -7.10 6.03
C ILE A 196 13.57 -8.21 5.28
N LYS A 197 14.40 -7.85 4.33
CA LYS A 197 15.30 -8.77 3.65
C LYS A 197 16.72 -8.55 4.16
N GLU A 198 17.26 -9.56 4.81
CA GLU A 198 18.67 -9.62 5.17
C GLU A 198 19.49 -10.09 3.97
N LYS A 199 20.63 -9.46 3.72
CA LYS A 199 21.55 -9.87 2.67
C LYS A 199 22.65 -10.70 3.28
N SER A 200 22.80 -11.92 2.85
CA SER A 200 23.72 -12.91 3.43
C SER A 200 25.19 -12.79 3.00
N THR A 201 25.67 -11.70 2.36
CA THR A 201 27.11 -11.58 2.05
C THR A 201 27.59 -10.17 1.68
N ILE A 202 28.67 -9.76 2.38
CA ILE A 202 29.90 -9.10 1.90
C ILE A 202 29.85 -7.57 1.67
N ASN A 203 30.68 -6.87 2.45
CA ASN A 203 31.03 -5.46 2.49
C ASN A 203 30.04 -4.57 3.25
N GLU A 204 30.10 -4.67 4.56
CA GLU A 204 29.37 -3.86 5.54
C GLU A 204 29.57 -2.36 5.34
N GLU A 205 30.68 -1.92 4.73
CA GLU A 205 31.00 -0.50 4.53
C GLU A 205 30.33 0.15 3.32
N ILE A 206 29.86 -0.62 2.33
CA ILE A 206 29.39 -0.08 1.05
C ILE A 206 27.90 -0.33 0.80
N ASN A 207 27.27 -1.30 1.50
CA ASN A 207 25.90 -1.71 1.22
C ASN A 207 25.19 -2.14 2.51
N PRO A 208 24.13 -1.48 2.95
CA PRO A 208 23.39 -1.90 4.12
C PRO A 208 22.88 -3.32 3.94
N GLU A 209 23.20 -4.21 4.88
CA GLU A 209 22.86 -5.63 4.84
C GLU A 209 21.36 -5.88 4.93
N ILE A 210 20.65 -4.98 5.59
CA ILE A 210 19.23 -5.09 5.88
C ILE A 210 18.46 -4.07 5.04
N ARG A 211 17.41 -4.52 4.34
CA ARG A 211 16.58 -3.68 3.47
C ARG A 211 15.10 -3.93 3.69
N LEU A 212 14.32 -2.87 3.59
CA LEU A 212 12.88 -2.97 3.45
C LEU A 212 12.55 -3.49 2.05
N VAL A 213 11.63 -4.43 1.98
CA VAL A 213 11.17 -5.02 0.71
C VAL A 213 9.64 -5.13 0.74
N ILE A 214 9.02 -4.58 -0.28
CA ILE A 214 7.62 -4.86 -0.54
C ILE A 214 7.50 -6.29 -1.07
N VAL A 215 6.64 -7.08 -0.48
CA VAL A 215 6.45 -8.49 -0.87
C VAL A 215 5.60 -8.55 -2.14
N ASN A 216 6.04 -9.32 -3.13
CA ASN A 216 5.32 -9.53 -4.40
C ASN A 216 4.04 -10.38 -4.22
N LYS A 217 3.27 -10.09 -3.18
CA LYS A 217 2.04 -10.82 -2.83
C LYS A 217 1.03 -9.86 -2.23
N LEU A 218 -0.22 -10.02 -2.62
CA LEU A 218 -1.33 -9.33 -2.00
C LEU A 218 -1.86 -10.17 -0.84
N GLY A 219 -2.08 -9.53 0.31
CA GLY A 219 -2.85 -10.10 1.40
C GLY A 219 -4.34 -9.90 1.15
N ILE A 220 -5.14 -10.92 1.37
CA ILE A 220 -6.60 -10.85 1.25
C ILE A 220 -7.25 -10.86 2.63
N PHE A 221 -8.35 -10.14 2.73
CA PHE A 221 -9.15 -10.03 3.94
C PHE A 221 -10.51 -10.70 3.76
N LYS A 222 -11.08 -11.11 4.89
CA LYS A 222 -12.51 -11.34 5.03
C LYS A 222 -13.05 -10.33 6.03
N ASN A 223 -13.84 -9.37 5.55
CA ASN A 223 -14.23 -8.22 6.35
C ASN A 223 -12.98 -7.49 6.93
N THR A 224 -12.84 -7.46 8.28
CA THR A 224 -11.75 -6.81 9.00
C THR A 224 -10.60 -7.74 9.40
N LYS A 225 -10.62 -9.00 8.96
CA LYS A 225 -9.61 -10.01 9.32
C LYS A 225 -8.78 -10.44 8.13
N PHE A 226 -7.48 -10.41 8.31
CA PHE A 226 -6.54 -10.94 7.34
C PHE A 226 -6.69 -12.46 7.23
N LEU A 227 -6.85 -12.96 6.02
CA LEU A 227 -7.04 -14.37 5.73
C LEU A 227 -5.71 -15.03 5.35
N THR A 228 -5.13 -14.63 4.24
CA THR A 228 -3.88 -15.18 3.71
C THR A 228 -3.23 -14.24 2.69
N TYR A 229 -2.08 -14.67 2.15
CA TYR A 229 -1.44 -14.03 1.01
C TYR A 229 -1.71 -14.85 -0.25
N LEU A 230 -2.10 -14.20 -1.33
CA LEU A 230 -2.13 -14.78 -2.67
C LEU A 230 -0.72 -15.17 -3.11
N THR A 231 -0.60 -16.12 -4.03
CA THR A 231 0.66 -16.37 -4.73
C THR A 231 1.08 -15.17 -5.59
N GLU A 232 2.32 -15.12 -6.01
CA GLU A 232 2.80 -14.06 -6.91
C GLU A 232 2.03 -14.06 -8.24
N SER A 233 1.74 -15.26 -8.77
CA SER A 233 0.94 -15.42 -10.00
C SER A 233 -0.48 -14.89 -9.83
N ALA A 234 -1.18 -15.27 -8.77
CA ALA A 234 -2.54 -14.81 -8.49
C ALA A 234 -2.58 -13.31 -8.20
N SER A 235 -1.55 -12.76 -7.51
CA SER A 235 -1.43 -11.32 -7.30
C SER A 235 -1.27 -10.55 -8.59
N LEU A 236 -0.47 -11.05 -9.53
CA LEU A 236 -0.38 -10.48 -10.89
C LEU A 236 -1.72 -10.58 -11.61
N GLY A 237 -2.38 -11.74 -11.55
CA GLY A 237 -3.72 -11.94 -12.12
C GLY A 237 -4.75 -10.92 -11.60
N TYR A 238 -4.75 -10.65 -10.28
CA TYR A 238 -5.59 -9.63 -9.68
C TYR A 238 -5.30 -8.23 -10.27
N ASN A 239 -4.02 -7.87 -10.40
CA ASN A 239 -3.64 -6.57 -10.94
C ASN A 239 -3.83 -6.46 -12.46
N LEU A 240 -3.85 -7.55 -13.21
CA LEU A 240 -4.30 -7.53 -14.61
C LEU A 240 -5.78 -7.19 -14.75
N ILE A 241 -6.59 -7.40 -13.69
CA ILE A 241 -8.01 -7.02 -13.68
C ILE A 241 -8.19 -5.59 -13.15
N TYR A 242 -7.55 -5.25 -12.02
CA TYR A 242 -7.87 -4.06 -11.22
C TYR A 242 -6.72 -3.05 -11.11
N GLY A 243 -5.51 -3.42 -11.51
CA GLY A 243 -4.32 -2.56 -11.39
C GLY A 243 -4.12 -1.64 -12.60
N ASP A 244 -3.42 -0.55 -12.36
CA ASP A 244 -2.95 0.37 -13.40
C ASP A 244 -1.52 -0.02 -13.84
N ILE A 245 -1.37 -1.22 -14.43
CA ILE A 245 -0.06 -1.68 -14.90
C ILE A 245 0.32 -0.86 -16.14
N VAL A 246 1.41 -0.11 -16.02
CA VAL A 246 1.98 0.70 -17.11
C VAL A 246 3.02 -0.10 -17.89
N SER A 247 3.83 -0.88 -17.18
CA SER A 247 4.85 -1.74 -17.73
C SER A 247 4.95 -3.01 -16.87
N ASN A 248 5.11 -4.14 -17.50
CA ASN A 248 5.41 -5.41 -16.83
C ASN A 248 6.08 -6.33 -17.82
N VAL A 249 7.06 -7.10 -17.37
CA VAL A 249 7.73 -8.08 -18.21
C VAL A 249 7.14 -9.45 -17.95
N ILE A 250 6.50 -10.03 -18.97
CA ILE A 250 6.01 -11.40 -18.91
C ILE A 250 6.93 -12.31 -19.71
N SER A 251 7.53 -13.25 -19.01
CA SER A 251 8.34 -14.30 -19.61
C SER A 251 7.48 -15.53 -19.93
N PHE A 252 7.67 -16.10 -21.10
CA PHE A 252 7.00 -17.31 -21.52
C PHE A 252 7.98 -18.31 -22.11
N LYS A 253 7.64 -19.58 -22.03
CA LYS A 253 8.52 -20.69 -22.42
C LYS A 253 8.45 -20.92 -23.93
N CYS A 254 9.60 -20.94 -24.58
CA CYS A 254 9.73 -21.31 -25.99
C CYS A 254 9.76 -22.83 -26.17
N ASP A 255 10.67 -23.49 -25.46
CA ASP A 255 10.91 -24.93 -25.38
C ASP A 255 11.41 -25.34 -23.99
N LYS A 256 12.08 -26.49 -23.86
CA LYS A 256 12.43 -27.03 -22.53
C LYS A 256 13.24 -26.07 -21.64
N ASN A 257 14.15 -25.27 -22.21
CA ASN A 257 15.12 -24.47 -21.44
C ASN A 257 15.26 -23.03 -21.92
N THR A 258 14.51 -22.59 -22.91
CA THR A 258 14.55 -21.24 -23.48
C THR A 258 13.29 -20.48 -23.14
N TYR A 259 13.49 -19.21 -22.77
CA TYR A 259 12.41 -18.27 -22.48
C TYR A 259 12.56 -17.04 -23.39
N SER A 260 11.46 -16.48 -23.76
CA SER A 260 11.35 -15.15 -24.36
C SER A 260 10.52 -14.29 -23.47
N SER A 261 10.64 -12.97 -23.60
CA SER A 261 9.87 -12.02 -22.82
C SER A 261 9.25 -10.93 -23.66
N VAL A 262 8.12 -10.46 -23.21
CA VAL A 262 7.43 -9.29 -23.72
C VAL A 262 7.25 -8.28 -22.62
N GLU A 263 7.28 -7.02 -23.00
CA GLU A 263 6.91 -5.91 -22.14
C GLU A 263 5.44 -5.55 -22.41
N LEU A 264 4.65 -5.49 -21.34
CA LEU A 264 3.27 -4.99 -21.38
C LEU A 264 3.30 -3.48 -21.61
N LEU A 265 2.66 -3.01 -22.66
CA LEU A 265 2.52 -1.59 -22.96
C LEU A 265 1.16 -1.04 -22.54
N LYS A 266 0.16 -1.90 -22.46
CA LYS A 266 -1.19 -1.56 -22.03
C LYS A 266 -1.92 -2.83 -21.64
N ASN A 267 -2.64 -2.79 -20.53
CA ASN A 267 -3.65 -3.78 -20.20
C ASN A 267 -5.01 -3.10 -19.99
N SER A 268 -6.06 -3.83 -20.18
CA SER A 268 -7.41 -3.46 -19.76
C SER A 268 -8.21 -4.74 -19.55
N SER A 269 -9.15 -4.69 -18.63
CA SER A 269 -10.04 -5.80 -18.35
C SER A 269 -11.50 -5.38 -18.48
N LYS A 270 -12.35 -6.37 -18.73
CA LYS A 270 -13.79 -6.20 -18.73
C LYS A 270 -14.44 -7.40 -18.04
N LEU A 271 -15.26 -7.12 -17.04
CA LEU A 271 -16.12 -8.13 -16.43
C LEU A 271 -17.50 -8.07 -17.09
N THR A 272 -18.10 -9.23 -17.31
CA THR A 272 -19.49 -9.36 -17.77
C THR A 272 -20.17 -10.48 -17.00
N TYR A 273 -21.43 -10.28 -16.62
CA TYR A 273 -22.24 -11.29 -15.93
C TYR A 273 -23.38 -11.74 -16.82
N ASP A 274 -23.46 -13.03 -17.04
CA ASP A 274 -24.60 -13.67 -17.73
C ASP A 274 -25.56 -14.25 -16.67
N ILE A 275 -26.70 -13.63 -16.52
CA ILE A 275 -27.74 -14.02 -15.55
C ILE A 275 -28.35 -15.40 -15.88
N ASN A 276 -28.40 -15.80 -17.17
CA ASN A 276 -29.00 -17.06 -17.54
C ASN A 276 -28.12 -18.26 -17.16
N THR A 277 -26.82 -18.10 -17.26
CA THR A 277 -25.83 -19.14 -16.92
C THR A 277 -25.22 -18.97 -15.55
N ASN A 278 -25.54 -17.87 -14.86
CA ASN A 278 -24.94 -17.47 -13.57
C ASN A 278 -23.40 -17.48 -13.66
N THR A 279 -22.86 -16.89 -14.72
CA THR A 279 -21.43 -16.94 -15.03
C THR A 279 -20.87 -15.53 -15.13
N VAL A 280 -19.75 -15.26 -14.44
CA VAL A 280 -18.94 -14.06 -14.65
C VAL A 280 -17.81 -14.38 -15.62
N ASN A 281 -17.74 -13.62 -16.71
CA ASN A 281 -16.65 -13.69 -17.67
C ASN A 281 -15.68 -12.54 -17.40
N ILE A 282 -14.39 -12.82 -17.45
CA ILE A 282 -13.31 -11.85 -17.28
C ILE A 282 -12.50 -11.85 -18.59
N ASP A 283 -12.63 -10.77 -19.35
CA ASP A 283 -11.87 -10.55 -20.58
C ASP A 283 -10.66 -9.66 -20.25
N VAL A 284 -9.46 -10.12 -20.55
CA VAL A 284 -8.22 -9.35 -20.36
C VAL A 284 -7.61 -9.06 -21.73
N PHE A 285 -7.40 -7.78 -22.01
CA PHE A 285 -6.81 -7.30 -23.27
C PHE A 285 -5.42 -6.73 -22.99
N ILE A 286 -4.42 -7.26 -23.68
CA ILE A 286 -3.03 -6.89 -23.50
C ILE A 286 -2.44 -6.44 -24.83
N LYS A 287 -1.78 -5.27 -24.82
CA LYS A 287 -0.87 -4.83 -25.87
C LYS A 287 0.54 -4.93 -25.35
N SER A 288 1.41 -5.63 -26.07
CA SER A 288 2.80 -5.86 -25.66
C SER A 288 3.78 -5.63 -26.79
N ALA A 289 5.04 -5.46 -26.45
CA ALA A 289 6.17 -5.46 -27.38
C ALA A 289 7.13 -6.61 -27.00
N ILE A 290 7.80 -7.18 -27.99
CA ILE A 290 8.84 -8.18 -27.77
C ILE A 290 10.05 -7.45 -27.15
N SER A 291 10.45 -7.81 -25.93
CA SER A 291 11.64 -7.29 -25.27
C SER A 291 12.84 -8.23 -25.43
N GLU A 292 12.60 -9.54 -25.41
CA GLU A 292 13.65 -10.53 -25.63
C GLU A 292 13.11 -11.73 -26.42
N LEU A 293 13.74 -12.06 -27.55
CA LEU A 293 13.33 -13.14 -28.41
C LEU A 293 14.38 -14.23 -28.51
N ASN A 294 14.25 -15.27 -27.70
CA ASN A 294 15.11 -16.45 -27.72
C ASN A 294 14.40 -17.68 -28.34
N CYS A 295 13.11 -17.53 -28.67
CA CYS A 295 12.39 -18.54 -29.43
C CYS A 295 12.93 -18.58 -30.88
N ASN A 296 13.05 -19.79 -31.46
CA ASN A 296 13.39 -19.94 -32.87
C ASN A 296 12.15 -19.60 -33.75
N ILE A 297 11.87 -18.31 -33.85
CA ILE A 297 10.67 -17.74 -34.53
C ILE A 297 11.13 -16.68 -35.53
N ASP A 298 10.67 -16.79 -36.78
CA ASP A 298 10.90 -15.80 -37.81
C ASP A 298 9.83 -14.69 -37.73
N ILE A 299 10.11 -13.59 -37.05
CA ILE A 299 9.20 -12.46 -36.86
C ILE A 299 8.79 -11.74 -38.16
N LYS A 300 9.41 -12.07 -39.29
CA LYS A 300 8.97 -11.55 -40.60
C LYS A 300 7.76 -12.29 -41.14
N LYS A 301 7.42 -13.43 -40.57
CA LYS A 301 6.26 -14.25 -40.95
C LYS A 301 5.10 -14.05 -39.99
N GLU A 302 3.96 -13.59 -40.49
CA GLU A 302 2.75 -13.38 -39.70
C GLU A 302 2.32 -14.64 -38.94
N SER A 303 2.45 -15.81 -39.57
CA SER A 303 2.12 -17.10 -38.95
C SER A 303 2.98 -17.42 -37.73
N GLU A 304 4.22 -16.97 -37.69
CA GLU A 304 5.13 -17.16 -36.57
C GLU A 304 4.84 -16.16 -35.45
N ILE A 305 4.45 -14.92 -35.80
CA ILE A 305 3.96 -13.93 -34.82
C ILE A 305 2.72 -14.46 -34.11
N LYS A 306 1.76 -15.03 -34.84
CA LYS A 306 0.56 -15.64 -34.25
C LYS A 306 0.87 -16.77 -33.28
N LYS A 307 1.92 -17.56 -33.53
CA LYS A 307 2.38 -18.58 -32.57
C LYS A 307 2.93 -17.96 -31.28
N LEU A 308 3.63 -16.84 -31.40
CA LEU A 308 4.15 -16.09 -30.25
C LEU A 308 3.01 -15.52 -29.42
N GLU A 309 2.02 -14.87 -30.08
CA GLU A 309 0.80 -14.37 -29.44
C GLU A 309 0.03 -15.48 -28.71
N GLN A 310 -0.06 -16.67 -29.31
CA GLN A 310 -0.70 -17.82 -28.66
C GLN A 310 0.05 -18.24 -27.40
N LYS A 311 1.40 -18.32 -27.43
CA LYS A 311 2.21 -18.68 -26.26
C LYS A 311 2.04 -17.66 -25.13
N LEU A 312 2.03 -16.37 -25.45
CA LEU A 312 1.76 -15.32 -24.49
C LEU A 312 0.34 -15.45 -23.90
N THR A 313 -0.65 -15.67 -24.75
CA THR A 313 -2.05 -15.87 -24.34
C THR A 313 -2.17 -17.05 -23.37
N ASP A 314 -1.48 -18.16 -23.66
CA ASP A 314 -1.50 -19.33 -22.79
C ASP A 314 -0.84 -19.05 -21.43
N SER A 315 0.23 -18.25 -21.39
CA SER A 315 0.87 -17.80 -20.16
C SER A 315 -0.05 -16.90 -19.34
N ILE A 316 -0.74 -15.93 -19.96
CA ILE A 316 -1.71 -15.07 -19.28
C ILE A 316 -2.90 -15.90 -18.76
N LYS A 317 -3.40 -16.84 -19.55
CA LYS A 317 -4.46 -17.76 -19.10
C LYS A 317 -4.04 -18.58 -17.88
N SER A 318 -2.78 -19.02 -17.82
CA SER A 318 -2.26 -19.71 -16.63
C SER A 318 -2.31 -18.81 -15.40
N ILE A 319 -1.86 -17.55 -15.51
CA ILE A 319 -1.91 -16.55 -14.44
C ILE A 319 -3.35 -16.31 -13.99
N MET A 320 -4.28 -16.17 -14.93
CA MET A 320 -5.70 -15.98 -14.60
C MET A 320 -6.32 -17.20 -13.95
N ASN A 321 -5.93 -18.41 -14.37
CA ASN A 321 -6.40 -19.65 -13.73
C ASN A 321 -5.88 -19.78 -12.30
N ASP A 322 -4.61 -19.45 -12.02
CA ASP A 322 -4.07 -19.42 -10.66
C ASP A 322 -4.87 -18.49 -9.76
N LEU A 323 -5.25 -17.29 -10.25
CA LEU A 323 -6.11 -16.36 -9.53
C LEU A 323 -7.51 -16.93 -9.25
N ILE A 324 -8.13 -17.54 -10.25
CA ILE A 324 -9.48 -18.13 -10.13
C ILE A 324 -9.47 -19.34 -9.19
N ASP A 325 -8.43 -20.14 -9.24
CA ASP A 325 -8.31 -21.31 -8.38
C ASP A 325 -8.11 -20.89 -6.91
N GLU A 326 -7.29 -19.87 -6.64
CA GLU A 326 -7.17 -19.30 -5.30
C GLU A 326 -8.48 -18.61 -4.85
N ALA A 327 -9.21 -17.94 -5.72
CA ALA A 327 -10.51 -17.37 -5.39
C ALA A 327 -11.55 -18.44 -5.03
N LYS A 328 -11.46 -19.64 -5.62
CA LYS A 328 -12.29 -20.79 -5.23
C LYS A 328 -11.83 -21.43 -3.92
N GLU A 329 -10.52 -21.51 -3.70
CA GLU A 329 -9.93 -22.04 -2.47
C GLU A 329 -10.31 -21.19 -1.25
N TYR A 330 -10.18 -19.86 -1.41
CA TYR A 330 -10.53 -18.88 -0.36
C TYR A 330 -11.91 -18.27 -0.58
N ASN A 331 -12.91 -19.13 -0.88
CA ASN A 331 -14.27 -18.74 -1.26
C ASN A 331 -15.07 -17.99 -0.18
N GLU A 332 -14.56 -17.92 1.04
CA GLU A 332 -15.10 -17.08 2.10
C GLU A 332 -14.83 -15.59 1.89
N SER A 333 -13.82 -15.23 1.06
CA SER A 333 -13.47 -13.86 0.71
C SER A 333 -13.84 -13.56 -0.74
N ASP A 334 -14.59 -12.49 -0.95
CA ASP A 334 -14.86 -11.96 -2.30
C ASP A 334 -13.85 -10.84 -2.63
N PHE A 335 -12.56 -11.15 -2.59
CA PHE A 335 -11.52 -10.17 -2.91
C PHE A 335 -11.54 -9.76 -4.40
N LEU A 336 -12.16 -10.55 -5.26
CA LEU A 336 -12.44 -10.18 -6.67
C LEU A 336 -13.61 -9.21 -6.80
N GLY A 337 -14.41 -8.98 -5.75
CA GLY A 337 -15.56 -8.08 -5.80
C GLY A 337 -16.63 -8.49 -6.82
N ILE A 338 -16.77 -9.77 -7.06
CA ILE A 338 -17.77 -10.34 -8.00
C ILE A 338 -19.18 -10.02 -7.53
N GLY A 339 -19.43 -10.16 -6.21
CA GLY A 339 -20.72 -9.82 -5.62
C GLY A 339 -21.07 -8.34 -5.78
N LYS A 340 -20.11 -7.45 -5.57
CA LYS A 340 -20.26 -6.02 -5.84
C LYS A 340 -20.61 -5.77 -7.31
N TYR A 341 -19.86 -6.39 -8.23
CA TYR A 341 -20.09 -6.23 -9.65
C TYR A 341 -21.49 -6.68 -10.05
N ILE A 342 -21.94 -7.85 -9.57
CA ILE A 342 -23.29 -8.38 -9.83
C ILE A 342 -24.35 -7.43 -9.26
N TYR A 343 -24.17 -6.96 -8.00
CA TYR A 343 -25.10 -6.04 -7.35
C TYR A 343 -25.26 -4.74 -8.15
N GLN A 344 -24.17 -4.15 -8.62
CA GLN A 344 -24.18 -2.86 -9.32
C GLN A 344 -24.76 -2.95 -10.76
N ASN A 345 -24.73 -4.11 -11.40
CA ASN A 345 -25.12 -4.26 -12.80
C ASN A 345 -26.44 -5.01 -13.01
N ASN A 346 -27.10 -5.47 -11.96
CA ASN A 346 -28.36 -6.24 -12.06
C ASN A 346 -29.55 -5.61 -11.31
N TYR A 347 -29.46 -4.34 -10.96
CA TYR A 347 -30.57 -3.54 -10.41
C TYR A 347 -31.02 -2.46 -11.39
#